data_cb8718e69c1d4c59159c7416b7dc536b
#
_entry.id   cb8718e69c1d4c59159c7416b7dc536b
#
_cell.length_a   1.000
_cell.length_b   1.000
_cell.length_c   1.000
_cell.angle_alpha   90.00
_cell.angle_beta   90.00
_cell.angle_gamma   90.00
#
_symmetry.space_group_name_H-M   'P 1'
#
loop_
_entity.id
_entity.type
_entity.pdbx_description
1 polymer ?
#
loop_
_entity_poly.entity_id
_entity_poly.type
_entity_poly.pdbx_seq_one_letter_code
_entity_poly.pdbx_strand_id
1 'polypeptide(L)'
;MSAVAGAAGAHLGWNVADDVRQMFAYHFMVNAFWAGTIVAVVAGAIGWLMVLRRQTFAGHTLAVVGFPGASGAAWLGIGLGWGYFGFCVAAAAVLAAVPRPETSEGFSEESAVVGTVQAFALACGFLFTSLTGSFLNGISALLFGTFLGITDGQVVVLAMVAGFTLLVAAVFGRRLFFASVDADVARARRLPVRA
;
A
#
# COMPACT_ATOMS: atom_id res chain seq x y z
N MET A 1 -4.60 45.48 27.05
CA MET A 1 -5.40 45.21 25.85
C MET A 1 -4.52 45.41 24.61
N SER A 2 -3.71 44.47 24.24
CA SER A 2 -3.00 44.46 22.94
C SER A 2 -2.16 43.16 22.81
N ALA A 3 -2.81 42.01 22.68
CA ALA A 3 -2.14 40.75 22.44
C ALA A 3 -3.04 39.78 21.64
N VAL A 4 -3.66 40.29 20.58
CA VAL A 4 -4.38 39.49 19.59
C VAL A 4 -4.08 40.05 18.18
N ALA A 5 -2.81 40.03 17.81
CA ALA A 5 -2.40 40.37 16.45
C ALA A 5 -1.29 39.40 16.01
N GLY A 6 -1.65 38.18 15.70
CA GLY A 6 -0.71 37.14 15.29
C GLY A 6 -1.38 35.94 14.62
N ALA A 7 -2.64 36.02 14.28
CA ALA A 7 -3.20 35.15 13.27
C ALA A 7 -2.74 35.66 11.92
N ALA A 8 -1.55 35.27 11.48
CA ALA A 8 -1.12 35.47 10.10
C ALA A 8 -2.19 34.81 9.22
N GLY A 9 -3.09 35.65 8.71
CA GLY A 9 -4.09 35.24 7.75
C GLY A 9 -3.33 34.50 6.61
N ALA A 10 -3.78 33.32 6.30
CA ALA A 10 -3.35 32.64 5.09
C ALA A 10 -3.75 33.53 3.91
N HIS A 11 -2.86 34.45 3.53
CA HIS A 11 -3.00 35.19 2.30
C HIS A 11 -2.77 34.21 1.19
N LEU A 12 -3.83 33.72 0.58
CA LEU A 12 -3.79 33.07 -0.71
C LEU A 12 -3.29 34.12 -1.74
N GLY A 13 -2.00 34.39 -1.69
CA GLY A 13 -1.30 35.16 -2.71
C GLY A 13 -0.99 34.25 -3.87
N TRP A 14 -1.10 34.73 -5.07
CA TRP A 14 -0.72 34.04 -6.30
C TRP A 14 0.79 33.80 -6.44
N ASN A 15 1.55 33.89 -5.34
CA ASN A 15 2.99 33.63 -5.28
C ASN A 15 3.24 32.16 -4.91
N VAL A 16 3.18 31.29 -5.91
CA VAL A 16 3.46 29.85 -5.78
C VAL A 16 4.81 29.58 -5.06
N ALA A 17 5.79 30.48 -5.23
CA ALA A 17 7.09 30.34 -4.56
C ALA A 17 7.01 30.54 -3.04
N ASP A 18 6.19 31.48 -2.56
CA ASP A 18 6.01 31.73 -1.14
C ASP A 18 5.12 30.65 -0.50
N ASP A 19 4.12 30.16 -1.22
CA ASP A 19 3.26 29.04 -0.77
C ASP A 19 4.08 27.75 -0.63
N VAL A 20 4.94 27.43 -1.60
CA VAL A 20 5.86 26.29 -1.54
C VAL A 20 6.84 26.45 -0.38
N ARG A 21 7.40 27.66 -0.17
CA ARG A 21 8.32 27.91 0.94
C ARG A 21 7.63 27.75 2.30
N GLN A 22 6.36 28.17 2.44
CA GLN A 22 5.56 27.97 3.64
C GLN A 22 5.23 26.49 3.87
N MET A 23 4.94 25.71 2.81
CA MET A 23 4.73 24.27 2.92
C MET A 23 5.95 23.58 3.52
N PHE A 24 7.16 23.90 3.06
CA PHE A 24 8.41 23.30 3.58
C PHE A 24 8.87 23.88 4.93
N ALA A 25 8.23 24.91 5.46
CA ALA A 25 8.49 25.44 6.80
C ALA A 25 7.98 24.49 7.92
N TYR A 26 7.01 23.64 7.60
CA TYR A 26 6.44 22.70 8.57
C TYR A 26 7.09 21.32 8.43
N HIS A 27 7.68 20.82 9.50
CA HIS A 27 8.41 19.53 9.51
C HIS A 27 7.53 18.34 9.09
N PHE A 28 6.28 18.29 9.54
CA PHE A 28 5.34 17.23 9.13
C PHE A 28 5.06 17.24 7.63
N MET A 29 5.05 18.42 6.98
CA MET A 29 4.83 18.54 5.55
C MET A 29 6.03 18.00 4.76
N VAL A 30 7.25 18.25 5.25
CA VAL A 30 8.49 17.69 4.68
C VAL A 30 8.45 16.16 4.76
N ASN A 31 8.06 15.61 5.90
CA ASN A 31 7.92 14.16 6.08
C ASN A 31 6.84 13.57 5.16
N ALA A 32 5.69 14.24 5.03
CA ALA A 32 4.63 13.82 4.12
C ALA A 32 5.11 13.83 2.65
N PHE A 33 5.88 14.84 2.25
CA PHE A 33 6.45 14.92 0.91
C PHE A 33 7.44 13.78 0.63
N TRP A 34 8.35 13.50 1.56
CA TRP A 34 9.29 12.39 1.43
C TRP A 34 8.58 11.04 1.40
N ALA A 35 7.63 10.82 2.32
CA ALA A 35 6.83 9.59 2.34
C ALA A 35 6.05 9.41 1.02
N GLY A 36 5.39 10.46 0.53
CA GLY A 36 4.67 10.44 -0.74
C GLY A 36 5.58 10.13 -1.93
N THR A 37 6.76 10.74 -1.98
CA THR A 37 7.74 10.50 -3.05
C THR A 37 8.22 9.04 -3.04
N ILE A 38 8.58 8.52 -1.87
CA ILE A 38 9.01 7.12 -1.72
C ILE A 38 7.91 6.16 -2.18
N VAL A 39 6.67 6.38 -1.74
CA VAL A 39 5.52 5.56 -2.15
C VAL A 39 5.28 5.66 -3.65
N ALA A 40 5.35 6.85 -4.23
CA ALA A 40 5.14 7.06 -5.66
C ALA A 40 6.16 6.29 -6.53
N VAL A 41 7.43 6.29 -6.12
CA VAL A 41 8.49 5.54 -6.83
C VAL A 41 8.23 4.03 -6.76
N VAL A 42 7.92 3.50 -5.58
CA VAL A 42 7.62 2.07 -5.41
C VAL A 42 6.34 1.69 -6.16
N ALA A 43 5.29 2.49 -6.03
CA ALA A 43 4.02 2.26 -6.71
C ALA A 43 4.18 2.28 -8.23
N GLY A 44 4.99 3.19 -8.77
CA GLY A 44 5.30 3.23 -10.20
C GLY A 44 6.03 1.98 -10.68
N ALA A 45 7.07 1.54 -9.96
CA ALA A 45 7.85 0.37 -10.31
C ALA A 45 7.04 -0.94 -10.21
N ILE A 46 6.32 -1.14 -9.12
CA ILE A 46 5.53 -2.35 -8.90
C ILE A 46 4.23 -2.32 -9.72
N GLY A 47 3.58 -1.16 -9.82
CA GLY A 47 2.36 -0.98 -10.60
C GLY A 47 2.56 -1.32 -12.07
N TRP A 48 3.70 -0.92 -12.65
CA TRP A 48 4.06 -1.31 -14.01
C TRP A 48 4.15 -2.83 -14.18
N LEU A 49 4.78 -3.56 -13.25
CA LEU A 49 4.85 -5.02 -13.25
C LEU A 49 3.47 -5.66 -13.07
N MET A 50 2.60 -5.08 -12.23
CA MET A 50 1.22 -5.56 -12.03
C MET A 50 0.38 -5.43 -13.29
N VAL A 51 0.50 -4.31 -14.01
CA VAL A 51 -0.22 -4.09 -15.28
C VAL A 51 0.24 -5.09 -16.34
N LEU A 52 1.56 -5.31 -16.47
CA LEU A 52 2.11 -6.30 -17.41
C LEU A 52 1.60 -7.72 -17.14
N ARG A 53 1.41 -8.06 -15.87
CA ARG A 53 0.91 -9.37 -15.45
C ARG A 53 -0.60 -9.48 -15.36
N ARG A 54 -1.34 -8.43 -15.68
CA ARG A 54 -2.79 -8.33 -15.55
C ARG A 54 -3.30 -8.61 -14.12
N GLN A 55 -2.47 -8.32 -13.10
CA GLN A 55 -2.74 -8.59 -11.68
C GLN A 55 -3.16 -7.34 -10.90
N THR A 56 -3.65 -6.33 -11.56
CA THR A 56 -4.04 -5.05 -10.93
C THR A 56 -5.09 -5.24 -9.85
N PHE A 57 -6.03 -6.15 -10.05
CA PHE A 57 -7.10 -6.43 -9.10
C PHE A 57 -6.57 -7.11 -7.82
N ALA A 58 -5.66 -8.08 -7.94
CA ALA A 58 -5.00 -8.70 -6.80
C ALA A 58 -4.17 -7.69 -6.00
N GLY A 59 -3.49 -6.76 -6.66
CA GLY A 59 -2.75 -5.68 -6.00
C GLY A 59 -3.65 -4.74 -5.20
N HIS A 60 -4.81 -4.38 -5.74
CA HIS A 60 -5.80 -3.59 -5.01
C HIS A 60 -6.31 -4.33 -3.76
N THR A 61 -6.60 -5.62 -3.89
CA THR A 61 -7.04 -6.46 -2.76
C THR A 61 -6.00 -6.52 -1.66
N LEU A 62 -4.71 -6.67 -1.99
CA LEU A 62 -3.63 -6.67 -1.00
C LEU A 62 -3.55 -5.35 -0.22
N ALA A 63 -3.81 -4.22 -0.87
CA ALA A 63 -3.85 -2.93 -0.19
C ALA A 63 -5.01 -2.85 0.82
N VAL A 64 -6.18 -3.39 0.48
CA VAL A 64 -7.36 -3.39 1.35
C VAL A 64 -7.22 -4.36 2.51
N VAL A 65 -6.58 -5.51 2.29
CA VAL A 65 -6.38 -6.56 3.31
C VAL A 65 -5.49 -6.10 4.48
N GLY A 66 -4.69 -5.07 4.31
CA GLY A 66 -3.95 -4.45 5.41
C GLY A 66 -4.85 -3.89 6.53
N PHE A 67 -6.07 -3.43 6.19
CA PHE A 67 -7.02 -2.88 7.16
C PHE A 67 -7.44 -3.89 8.26
N PRO A 68 -7.93 -5.11 7.97
CA PRO A 68 -8.22 -6.09 9.01
C PRO A 68 -6.99 -6.49 9.83
N GLY A 69 -5.81 -6.51 9.22
CA GLY A 69 -4.57 -6.76 9.96
C GLY A 69 -4.26 -5.68 10.99
N ALA A 70 -4.37 -4.40 10.61
CA ALA A 70 -4.15 -3.28 11.51
C ALA A 70 -5.23 -3.21 12.62
N SER A 71 -6.51 -3.39 12.26
CA SER A 71 -7.62 -3.35 13.22
C SER A 71 -7.58 -4.54 14.19
N GLY A 72 -7.23 -5.74 13.72
CA GLY A 72 -7.02 -6.91 14.56
C GLY A 72 -5.85 -6.75 15.52
N ALA A 73 -4.74 -6.16 15.07
CA ALA A 73 -3.60 -5.84 15.92
C ALA A 73 -3.96 -4.82 17.02
N ALA A 74 -4.75 -3.79 16.67
CA ALA A 74 -5.27 -2.83 17.64
C ALA A 74 -6.14 -3.50 18.71
N TRP A 75 -6.98 -4.44 18.32
CA TRP A 75 -7.80 -5.22 19.25
C TRP A 75 -6.97 -6.12 20.17
N LEU A 76 -5.92 -6.74 19.66
CA LEU A 76 -5.01 -7.60 20.41
C LEU A 76 -3.97 -6.81 21.23
N GLY A 77 -3.90 -5.49 21.09
CA GLY A 77 -2.89 -4.65 21.75
C GLY A 77 -1.47 -4.81 21.21
N ILE A 78 -1.33 -5.36 20.00
CA ILE A 78 -0.03 -5.49 19.32
C ILE A 78 0.21 -4.25 18.42
N GLY A 79 1.48 -4.01 18.06
CA GLY A 79 1.80 -2.89 17.17
C GLY A 79 1.09 -2.99 15.81
N LEU A 80 0.40 -1.92 15.40
CA LEU A 80 -0.40 -1.86 14.17
C LEU A 80 0.38 -2.30 12.93
N GLY A 81 1.65 -1.94 12.84
CA GLY A 81 2.51 -2.30 11.71
C GLY A 81 2.69 -3.82 11.55
N TRP A 82 2.88 -4.53 12.65
CA TRP A 82 3.03 -5.99 12.62
C TRP A 82 1.78 -6.69 12.13
N GLY A 83 0.60 -6.23 12.58
CA GLY A 83 -0.67 -6.76 12.11
C GLY A 83 -0.91 -6.44 10.63
N TYR A 84 -0.67 -5.20 10.22
CA TYR A 84 -0.82 -4.77 8.84
C TYR A 84 0.04 -5.62 7.88
N PHE A 85 1.36 -5.66 8.10
CA PHE A 85 2.27 -6.41 7.23
C PHE A 85 2.08 -7.92 7.33
N GLY A 86 1.83 -8.45 8.52
CA GLY A 86 1.58 -9.88 8.72
C GLY A 86 0.36 -10.35 7.94
N PHE A 87 -0.71 -9.57 7.97
CA PHE A 87 -1.94 -9.90 7.23
C PHE A 87 -1.77 -9.76 5.72
N CYS A 88 -1.03 -8.75 5.26
CA CYS A 88 -0.69 -8.59 3.84
C CYS A 88 0.14 -9.79 3.33
N VAL A 89 1.12 -10.26 4.10
CA VAL A 89 1.94 -11.43 3.73
C VAL A 89 1.10 -12.70 3.72
N ALA A 90 0.23 -12.90 4.72
CA ALA A 90 -0.68 -14.04 4.78
C ALA A 90 -1.64 -14.05 3.58
N ALA A 91 -2.24 -12.91 3.25
CA ALA A 91 -3.13 -12.80 2.09
C ALA A 91 -2.39 -13.01 0.77
N ALA A 92 -1.18 -12.48 0.64
CA ALA A 92 -0.34 -12.73 -0.54
C ALA A 92 -0.01 -14.22 -0.70
N ALA A 93 0.28 -14.93 0.41
CA ALA A 93 0.52 -16.37 0.41
C ALA A 93 -0.74 -17.16 0.00
N VAL A 94 -1.91 -16.77 0.51
CA VAL A 94 -3.19 -17.38 0.12
C VAL A 94 -3.46 -17.17 -1.36
N LEU A 95 -3.34 -15.94 -1.86
CA LEU A 95 -3.54 -15.63 -3.28
C LEU A 95 -2.52 -16.35 -4.18
N ALA A 96 -1.28 -16.51 -3.74
CA ALA A 96 -0.25 -17.24 -4.48
C ALA A 96 -0.50 -18.77 -4.51
N ALA A 97 -1.23 -19.30 -3.51
CA ALA A 97 -1.57 -20.72 -3.44
C ALA A 97 -2.79 -21.09 -4.31
N VAL A 98 -3.59 -20.09 -4.75
CA VAL A 98 -4.74 -20.32 -5.63
C VAL A 98 -4.25 -20.76 -7.01
N PRO A 99 -4.68 -21.94 -7.52
CA PRO A 99 -4.32 -22.38 -8.85
C PRO A 99 -4.83 -21.40 -9.90
N ARG A 100 -3.98 -21.03 -10.85
CA ARG A 100 -4.36 -20.16 -11.97
C ARG A 100 -4.80 -21.04 -13.13
N PRO A 101 -6.05 -20.94 -13.58
CA PRO A 101 -6.51 -21.66 -14.75
C PRO A 101 -5.86 -21.08 -16.02
N GLU A 102 -5.49 -21.94 -16.95
CA GLU A 102 -4.85 -21.56 -18.24
C GLU A 102 -5.84 -21.03 -19.28
N THR A 103 -7.15 -21.05 -18.97
CA THR A 103 -8.22 -20.67 -19.92
C THR A 103 -8.76 -19.28 -19.62
N SER A 104 -9.36 -18.64 -20.64
CA SER A 104 -10.00 -17.32 -20.53
C SER A 104 -11.18 -17.26 -19.54
N GLU A 105 -11.84 -18.39 -19.27
CA GLU A 105 -12.87 -18.52 -18.24
C GLU A 105 -12.26 -18.43 -16.83
N GLY A 106 -11.00 -18.82 -16.66
CA GLY A 106 -10.29 -18.77 -15.40
C GLY A 106 -9.98 -17.37 -14.89
N PHE A 107 -9.93 -16.35 -15.73
CA PHE A 107 -9.82 -14.96 -15.25
C PHE A 107 -11.05 -14.51 -14.48
N SER A 108 -12.23 -15.01 -14.82
CA SER A 108 -13.46 -14.75 -14.08
C SER A 108 -13.44 -15.42 -12.71
N GLU A 109 -12.95 -16.64 -12.61
CA GLU A 109 -12.82 -17.38 -11.36
C GLU A 109 -11.76 -16.76 -10.44
N GLU A 110 -10.60 -16.41 -10.96
CA GLU A 110 -9.56 -15.72 -10.17
C GLU A 110 -10.08 -14.40 -9.61
N SER A 111 -10.79 -13.61 -10.40
CA SER A 111 -11.38 -12.36 -9.94
C SER A 111 -12.47 -12.57 -8.87
N ALA A 112 -13.25 -13.64 -8.99
CA ALA A 112 -14.25 -14.00 -7.99
C ALA A 112 -13.62 -14.41 -6.66
N VAL A 113 -12.55 -15.22 -6.70
CA VAL A 113 -11.80 -15.60 -5.48
C VAL A 113 -11.19 -14.37 -4.82
N VAL A 114 -10.52 -13.51 -5.59
CA VAL A 114 -9.92 -12.29 -5.08
C VAL A 114 -10.97 -11.36 -4.46
N GLY A 115 -12.13 -11.20 -5.12
CA GLY A 115 -13.26 -10.42 -4.59
C GLY A 115 -13.84 -11.00 -3.30
N THR A 116 -13.95 -12.32 -3.21
CA THR A 116 -14.42 -13.00 -2.00
C THR A 116 -13.45 -12.80 -0.82
N VAL A 117 -12.14 -12.95 -1.07
CA VAL A 117 -11.10 -12.68 -0.07
C VAL A 117 -11.16 -11.23 0.41
N GLN A 118 -11.34 -10.28 -0.51
CA GLN A 118 -11.46 -8.87 -0.19
C GLN A 118 -12.70 -8.57 0.68
N ALA A 119 -13.86 -9.11 0.30
CA ALA A 119 -15.09 -8.91 1.04
C ALA A 119 -15.00 -9.50 2.45
N PHE A 120 -14.47 -10.71 2.58
CA PHE A 120 -14.23 -11.35 3.86
C PHE A 120 -13.25 -10.55 4.73
N ALA A 121 -12.14 -10.10 4.15
CA ALA A 121 -11.14 -9.30 4.84
C ALA A 121 -11.74 -7.99 5.36
N LEU A 122 -12.53 -7.27 4.54
CA LEU A 122 -13.22 -6.06 4.98
C LEU A 122 -14.19 -6.32 6.11
N ALA A 123 -14.98 -7.39 6.03
CA ALA A 123 -15.93 -7.78 7.10
C ALA A 123 -15.19 -8.05 8.42
N CYS A 124 -14.06 -8.78 8.39
CA CYS A 124 -13.20 -8.98 9.55
C CYS A 124 -12.64 -7.65 10.10
N GLY A 125 -12.21 -6.75 9.23
CA GLY A 125 -11.69 -5.45 9.63
C GLY A 125 -12.73 -4.60 10.35
N PHE A 126 -13.95 -4.53 9.84
CA PHE A 126 -15.06 -3.85 10.50
C PHE A 126 -15.46 -4.51 11.84
N LEU A 127 -15.43 -5.84 11.89
CA LEU A 127 -15.66 -6.57 13.13
C LEU A 127 -14.63 -6.21 14.20
N PHE A 128 -13.33 -6.27 13.90
CA PHE A 128 -12.28 -5.93 14.86
C PHE A 128 -12.37 -4.47 15.29
N THR A 129 -12.67 -3.56 14.38
CA THR A 129 -12.84 -2.14 14.72
C THR A 129 -14.05 -1.91 15.63
N SER A 130 -15.14 -2.65 15.42
CA SER A 130 -16.31 -2.61 16.28
C SER A 130 -15.99 -3.13 17.69
N LEU A 131 -15.21 -4.20 17.81
CA LEU A 131 -14.78 -4.77 19.09
C LEU A 131 -13.82 -3.84 19.87
N THR A 132 -13.07 -3.01 19.17
CA THR A 132 -12.12 -2.06 19.80
C THR A 132 -12.83 -0.80 20.36
N GLY A 133 -14.12 -0.58 20.05
CA GLY A 133 -14.86 0.59 20.50
C GLY A 133 -14.47 1.93 19.86
N SER A 134 -13.52 1.94 18.95
CA SER A 134 -13.01 3.13 18.24
C SER A 134 -13.61 3.32 16.85
N PHE A 135 -14.91 3.03 16.74
CA PHE A 135 -15.57 2.80 15.45
C PHE A 135 -15.48 3.98 14.45
N LEU A 136 -15.70 5.20 14.86
CA LEU A 136 -15.80 6.32 13.91
C LEU A 136 -14.47 7.00 13.57
N ASN A 137 -13.61 7.21 14.55
CA ASN A 137 -12.34 7.92 14.34
C ASN A 137 -11.21 6.99 13.88
N GLY A 138 -11.27 5.70 14.24
CA GLY A 138 -10.26 4.71 13.87
C GLY A 138 -10.37 4.25 12.41
N ILE A 139 -11.59 4.06 11.88
CA ILE A 139 -11.81 3.56 10.53
C ILE A 139 -11.27 4.51 9.47
N SER A 140 -11.59 5.79 9.57
CA SER A 140 -11.14 6.78 8.60
C SER A 140 -9.61 6.92 8.59
N ALA A 141 -8.97 6.92 9.77
CA ALA A 141 -7.53 6.98 9.88
C ALA A 141 -6.83 5.71 9.35
N LEU A 142 -7.41 4.53 9.55
CA LEU A 142 -6.85 3.26 9.08
C LEU A 142 -7.08 3.03 7.58
N LEU A 143 -8.22 3.44 7.03
CA LEU A 143 -8.53 3.24 5.61
C LEU A 143 -7.92 4.31 4.70
N PHE A 144 -7.97 5.57 5.13
CA PHE A 144 -7.52 6.71 4.33
C PHE A 144 -6.16 7.25 4.75
N GLY A 145 -5.68 6.84 5.93
CA GLY A 145 -4.45 7.35 6.52
C GLY A 145 -4.56 8.80 6.98
N THR A 146 -3.53 9.31 7.60
CA THR A 146 -3.36 10.73 7.91
C THR A 146 -1.94 11.15 7.56
N PHE A 147 -1.77 12.25 6.86
CA PHE A 147 -0.45 12.80 6.54
C PHE A 147 0.08 13.73 7.63
N LEU A 148 -0.81 14.16 8.56
CA LEU A 148 -0.49 15.14 9.61
C LEU A 148 0.40 14.60 10.74
N GLY A 149 0.53 13.29 10.86
CA GLY A 149 1.25 12.64 11.96
C GLY A 149 2.47 11.82 11.55
N ILE A 150 3.01 12.02 10.33
CA ILE A 150 4.15 11.23 9.84
C ILE A 150 5.42 11.67 10.57
N THR A 151 5.98 10.73 11.36
CA THR A 151 7.23 10.95 12.10
C THR A 151 8.45 10.59 11.25
N ASP A 152 9.62 11.13 11.60
CA ASP A 152 10.90 10.83 10.94
C ASP A 152 11.20 9.33 10.96
N GLY A 153 10.93 8.67 12.08
CA GLY A 153 11.11 7.22 12.21
C GLY A 153 10.26 6.43 11.22
N GLN A 154 9.02 6.87 10.96
CA GLN A 154 8.16 6.23 9.97
C GLN A 154 8.67 6.44 8.54
N VAL A 155 9.21 7.61 8.22
CA VAL A 155 9.83 7.87 6.91
C VAL A 155 11.03 6.97 6.69
N VAL A 156 11.90 6.79 7.71
CA VAL A 156 13.06 5.90 7.64
C VAL A 156 12.63 4.44 7.44
N VAL A 157 11.65 3.96 8.21
CA VAL A 157 11.13 2.59 8.04
C VAL A 157 10.53 2.41 6.66
N LEU A 158 9.76 3.38 6.18
CA LEU A 158 9.18 3.36 4.84
C LEU A 158 10.28 3.31 3.76
N ALA A 159 11.35 4.11 3.91
CA ALA A 159 12.47 4.11 2.99
C ALA A 159 13.21 2.76 2.97
N MET A 160 13.40 2.13 4.12
CA MET A 160 14.01 0.79 4.21
C MET A 160 13.15 -0.27 3.52
N VAL A 161 11.85 -0.28 3.77
CA VAL A 161 10.91 -1.22 3.13
C VAL A 161 10.85 -0.97 1.62
N ALA A 162 10.80 0.29 1.20
CA ALA A 162 10.82 0.67 -0.20
C ALA A 162 12.12 0.24 -0.90
N GLY A 163 13.26 0.49 -0.29
CA GLY A 163 14.57 0.08 -0.79
C GLY A 163 14.67 -1.44 -0.94
N PHE A 164 14.22 -2.19 0.07
CA PHE A 164 14.16 -3.64 0.00
C PHE A 164 13.25 -4.14 -1.12
N THR A 165 12.06 -3.55 -1.25
CA THR A 165 11.09 -3.90 -2.30
C THR A 165 11.65 -3.63 -3.69
N LEU A 166 12.27 -2.47 -3.90
CA LEU A 166 12.91 -2.11 -5.18
C LEU A 166 14.11 -3.00 -5.50
N LEU A 167 14.91 -3.37 -4.50
CA LEU A 167 16.02 -4.31 -4.65
C LEU A 167 15.50 -5.68 -5.12
N VAL A 168 14.48 -6.23 -4.46
CA VAL A 168 13.85 -7.48 -4.86
C VAL A 168 13.27 -7.38 -6.27
N ALA A 169 12.59 -6.27 -6.57
CA ALA A 169 12.06 -6.01 -7.92
C ALA A 169 13.17 -5.90 -8.97
N ALA A 170 14.32 -5.29 -8.66
CA ALA A 170 15.45 -5.20 -9.58
C ALA A 170 16.12 -6.57 -9.82
N VAL A 171 16.31 -7.38 -8.77
CA VAL A 171 16.94 -8.71 -8.87
C VAL A 171 16.04 -9.70 -9.63
N PHE A 172 14.76 -9.72 -9.30
CA PHE A 172 13.81 -10.65 -9.92
C PHE A 172 13.09 -10.06 -11.14
N GLY A 173 13.10 -8.74 -11.30
CA GLY A 173 12.36 -8.00 -12.32
C GLY A 173 12.69 -8.45 -13.74
N ARG A 174 13.96 -8.71 -14.05
CA ARG A 174 14.34 -9.25 -15.37
C ARG A 174 13.69 -10.61 -15.64
N ARG A 175 13.69 -11.51 -14.65
CA ARG A 175 13.06 -12.84 -14.79
C ARG A 175 11.54 -12.71 -14.91
N LEU A 176 10.95 -11.85 -14.10
CA LEU A 176 9.52 -11.56 -14.12
C LEU A 176 9.07 -10.91 -15.43
N PHE A 177 9.87 -10.00 -15.96
CA PHE A 177 9.60 -9.33 -17.24
C PHE A 177 9.61 -10.32 -18.40
N PHE A 178 10.67 -11.14 -18.53
CA PHE A 178 10.74 -12.15 -19.58
C PHE A 178 9.61 -13.17 -19.49
N ALA A 179 9.24 -13.60 -18.28
CA ALA A 179 8.12 -14.51 -18.07
C ALA A 179 6.75 -13.89 -18.42
N SER A 180 6.65 -12.55 -18.39
CA SER A 180 5.40 -11.82 -18.68
C SER A 180 5.21 -11.49 -20.15
N VAL A 181 6.31 -11.27 -20.89
CA VAL A 181 6.26 -10.84 -22.30
C VAL A 181 6.25 -12.04 -23.24
N ASP A 182 6.97 -13.10 -22.92
CA ASP A 182 7.04 -14.31 -23.77
C ASP A 182 7.16 -15.56 -22.90
N ALA A 183 6.00 -16.13 -22.59
CA ALA A 183 5.91 -17.34 -21.77
C ALA A 183 6.55 -18.58 -22.49
N ASP A 184 6.55 -18.63 -23.81
CA ASP A 184 7.07 -19.76 -24.57
C ASP A 184 8.60 -19.72 -24.61
N VAL A 185 9.19 -18.54 -24.77
CA VAL A 185 10.65 -18.36 -24.68
C VAL A 185 11.15 -18.60 -23.24
N ALA A 186 10.37 -18.21 -22.24
CA ALA A 186 10.70 -18.47 -20.84
C ALA A 186 10.70 -19.97 -20.50
N ARG A 187 9.73 -20.74 -21.04
CA ARG A 187 9.68 -22.21 -20.94
C ARG A 187 10.86 -22.86 -21.64
N ALA A 188 11.23 -22.40 -22.82
CA ALA A 188 12.39 -22.92 -23.57
C ALA A 188 13.70 -22.73 -22.82
N ARG A 189 13.84 -21.68 -22.00
CA ARG A 189 15.02 -21.42 -21.17
C ARG A 189 14.99 -22.08 -19.79
N ARG A 190 14.08 -23.02 -19.53
CA ARG A 190 13.91 -23.74 -18.24
C ARG A 190 13.83 -22.80 -17.03
N LEU A 191 13.38 -21.57 -17.21
CA LEU A 191 13.06 -20.72 -16.08
C LEU A 191 11.82 -21.32 -15.41
N PRO A 192 11.80 -21.44 -14.05
CA PRO A 192 10.62 -21.93 -13.35
C PRO A 192 9.47 -20.91 -13.52
N VAL A 193 8.75 -21.04 -14.63
CA VAL A 193 7.53 -20.29 -14.90
C VAL A 193 6.41 -21.01 -14.14
N ARG A 194 6.41 -20.92 -12.83
CA ARG A 194 5.18 -21.12 -12.08
C ARG A 194 4.44 -19.78 -12.18
N ALA A 195 3.45 -19.83 -13.03
CA ALA A 195 2.51 -18.74 -13.21
C ALA A 195 1.81 -18.36 -11.92
#